data_869275de0d1ac72d8086e8256b340407
#
_entry.id   869275de0d1ac72d8086e8256b340407
#
_cell.length_a   1.000
_cell.length_b   1.000
_cell.length_c   1.000
_cell.angle_alpha   90.00
_cell.angle_beta   90.00
_cell.angle_gamma   90.00
#
_symmetry.space_group_name_H-M   'P 1'
#
loop_
_entity.id
_entity.type
_entity.pdbx_description
1 polymer ?
#
loop_
_entity_poly.entity_id
_entity_poly.type
_entity_poly.pdbx_seq_one_letter_code
_entity_poly.pdbx_strand_id
1 'polypeptide(L)'
;MAAALMRQRINAMDLADQVQVESAGVWATDGHPASEDAITVLAGRGIPLTDHRSQPLTQTLLDRAGVVLVMEEAHRRSIFYLAPKHLRKVLLLTELSGGHDDVDDPYGGPIEGYVNTAVQLEALIEAGLPRLLHQLGVAPLATDSAI
;
A
#
# COMPACT_ATOMS: atom_id res chain seq x y z
N MET A 1 -4.66 2.58 5.33
CA MET A 1 -3.79 3.78 5.21
C MET A 1 -2.85 3.68 4.01
N ALA A 2 -1.96 2.69 3.92
CA ALA A 2 -0.94 2.57 2.87
C ALA A 2 -1.49 2.70 1.43
N ALA A 3 -2.54 1.98 1.08
CA ALA A 3 -3.14 2.05 -0.27
C ALA A 3 -3.67 3.44 -0.62
N ALA A 4 -4.25 4.15 0.34
CA ALA A 4 -4.76 5.51 0.11
C ALA A 4 -3.62 6.52 -0.12
N LEU A 5 -2.56 6.42 0.67
CA LEU A 5 -1.33 7.22 0.48
C LEU A 5 -0.67 6.91 -0.87
N MET A 6 -0.58 5.64 -1.24
CA MET A 6 -0.04 5.23 -2.54
C MET A 6 -0.88 5.78 -3.71
N ARG A 7 -2.22 5.67 -3.64
CA ARG A 7 -3.11 6.23 -4.66
C ARG A 7 -2.92 7.73 -4.82
N GLN A 8 -2.84 8.45 -3.70
CA GLN A 8 -2.59 9.90 -3.75
C GLN A 8 -1.28 10.21 -4.50
N ARG A 9 -0.23 9.45 -4.22
CA ARG A 9 1.06 9.66 -4.87
C ARG A 9 1.04 9.32 -6.36
N ILE A 10 0.41 8.21 -6.73
CA ILE A 10 0.20 7.80 -8.13
C ILE A 10 -0.61 8.86 -8.89
N ASN A 11 -1.68 9.37 -8.29
CA ASN A 11 -2.49 10.44 -8.88
C ASN A 11 -1.69 11.74 -9.06
N ALA A 12 -0.87 12.11 -8.09
CA ALA A 12 -0.02 13.31 -8.16
C ALA A 12 1.06 13.23 -9.27
N MET A 13 1.35 12.03 -9.75
CA MET A 13 2.28 11.78 -10.86
C MET A 13 1.57 11.57 -12.20
N ASP A 14 0.25 11.75 -12.27
CA ASP A 14 -0.58 11.50 -13.46
C ASP A 14 -0.48 10.05 -13.99
N LEU A 15 -0.28 9.08 -13.07
CA LEU A 15 -0.13 7.65 -13.41
C LEU A 15 -1.38 6.82 -13.11
N ALA A 16 -2.50 7.43 -12.74
CA ALA A 16 -3.73 6.73 -12.36
C ALA A 16 -4.29 5.81 -13.45
N ASP A 17 -4.09 6.13 -14.71
CA ASP A 17 -4.52 5.31 -15.85
C ASP A 17 -3.60 4.09 -16.08
N GLN A 18 -2.40 4.10 -15.54
CA GLN A 18 -1.41 3.03 -15.71
C GLN A 18 -1.27 2.14 -14.48
N VAL A 19 -1.50 2.69 -13.28
CA VAL A 19 -1.30 1.99 -12.00
C VAL A 19 -2.56 2.08 -11.16
N GLN A 20 -3.16 0.92 -10.90
CA GLN A 20 -4.27 0.78 -9.97
C GLN A 20 -3.76 0.24 -8.64
N VAL A 21 -4.25 0.80 -7.54
CA VAL A 21 -3.89 0.39 -6.19
C VAL A 21 -5.12 -0.14 -5.48
N GLU A 22 -5.07 -1.40 -5.07
CA GLU A 22 -6.10 -2.05 -4.27
C GLU A 22 -5.53 -2.46 -2.91
N SER A 23 -6.39 -2.65 -1.92
CA SER A 23 -6.01 -3.21 -0.62
C SER A 23 -6.91 -4.38 -0.27
N ALA A 24 -6.33 -5.38 0.38
CA ALA A 24 -7.06 -6.54 0.89
C ALA A 24 -6.38 -7.03 2.17
N GLY A 25 -7.14 -7.69 3.03
CA GLY A 25 -6.60 -8.29 4.24
C GLY A 25 -6.62 -9.81 4.18
N VAL A 26 -5.57 -10.44 4.68
CA VAL A 26 -5.46 -11.92 4.74
C VAL A 26 -6.57 -12.51 5.63
N TRP A 27 -6.94 -11.78 6.67
CA TRP A 27 -7.98 -12.14 7.63
C TRP A 27 -9.14 -11.15 7.64
N ALA A 28 -9.28 -10.31 6.61
CA ALA A 28 -10.31 -9.29 6.56
C ALA A 28 -11.71 -9.90 6.41
N THR A 29 -12.64 -9.31 7.15
CA THR A 29 -14.08 -9.48 6.89
C THR A 29 -14.48 -8.45 5.84
N ASP A 30 -15.34 -8.83 4.92
CA ASP A 30 -15.78 -7.97 3.81
C ASP A 30 -16.67 -6.82 4.29
N GLY A 31 -16.51 -5.65 3.69
CA GLY A 31 -17.44 -4.53 3.80
C GLY A 31 -17.28 -3.62 5.03
N HIS A 32 -16.26 -3.83 5.88
CA HIS A 32 -16.04 -2.96 7.05
C HIS A 32 -15.34 -1.64 6.66
N PRO A 33 -15.73 -0.51 7.30
CA PRO A 33 -15.04 0.76 7.11
C PRO A 33 -13.63 0.73 7.70
N ALA A 34 -12.81 1.72 7.36
CA ALA A 34 -11.56 1.98 8.05
C ALA A 34 -11.80 2.36 9.52
N SER A 35 -10.79 2.19 10.38
CA SER A 35 -10.88 2.66 11.77
C SER A 35 -11.03 4.18 11.83
N GLU A 36 -11.72 4.69 12.85
CA GLU A 36 -11.96 6.13 13.02
C GLU A 36 -10.65 6.93 13.09
N ASP A 37 -9.63 6.40 13.76
CA ASP A 37 -8.32 7.05 13.85
C ASP A 37 -7.61 7.11 12.49
N ALA A 38 -7.69 6.04 11.69
CA ALA A 38 -7.14 6.07 10.32
C ALA A 38 -7.87 7.09 9.45
N ILE A 39 -9.20 7.18 9.55
CA ILE A 39 -10.00 8.19 8.83
C ILE A 39 -9.56 9.59 9.26
N THR A 40 -9.47 9.85 10.56
CA THR A 40 -9.10 11.16 11.12
C THR A 40 -7.70 11.59 10.68
N VAL A 41 -6.72 10.69 10.81
CA VAL A 41 -5.32 11.00 10.48
C VAL A 41 -5.13 11.27 8.99
N LEU A 42 -5.77 10.49 8.11
CA LEU A 42 -5.65 10.72 6.67
C LEU A 42 -6.50 11.90 6.19
N ALA A 43 -7.64 12.19 6.82
CA ALA A 43 -8.41 13.40 6.54
C ALA A 43 -7.57 14.66 6.80
N GLY A 44 -6.77 14.68 7.87
CA GLY A 44 -5.82 15.76 8.15
C GLY A 44 -4.73 15.93 7.07
N ARG A 45 -4.54 14.96 6.21
CA ARG A 45 -3.64 14.98 5.04
C ARG A 45 -4.38 15.23 3.72
N GLY A 46 -5.66 15.53 3.77
CA GLY A 46 -6.50 15.71 2.58
C GLY A 46 -6.86 14.41 1.86
N ILE A 47 -6.74 13.27 2.53
CA ILE A 47 -7.02 11.94 1.96
C ILE A 47 -8.27 11.36 2.62
N PRO A 48 -9.43 11.35 1.94
CA PRO A 48 -10.64 10.76 2.49
C PRO A 48 -10.56 9.22 2.51
N LEU A 49 -10.96 8.61 3.63
CA LEU A 49 -11.10 7.15 3.79
C LEU A 49 -12.55 6.72 4.07
N THR A 50 -13.51 7.63 4.02
CA THR A 50 -14.92 7.36 4.37
C THR A 50 -15.56 6.29 3.50
N ASP A 51 -15.15 6.19 2.23
CA ASP A 51 -15.67 5.22 1.27
C ASP A 51 -14.89 3.90 1.25
N HIS A 52 -13.84 3.81 2.04
CA HIS A 52 -13.08 2.57 2.14
C HIS A 52 -13.92 1.44 2.73
N ARG A 53 -13.85 0.27 2.10
CA ARG A 53 -14.40 -0.97 2.63
C ARG A 53 -13.34 -2.07 2.56
N SER A 54 -13.25 -2.83 3.64
CA SER A 54 -12.34 -3.98 3.68
C SER A 54 -12.82 -5.07 2.73
N GLN A 55 -11.86 -5.81 2.16
CA GLN A 55 -12.12 -7.00 1.37
C GLN A 55 -11.10 -8.08 1.72
N PRO A 56 -11.51 -9.36 1.70
CA PRO A 56 -10.57 -10.46 1.89
C PRO A 56 -9.61 -10.59 0.71
N LEU A 57 -8.40 -11.05 1.00
CA LEU A 57 -7.46 -11.43 -0.05
C LEU A 57 -7.94 -12.69 -0.77
N THR A 58 -8.01 -12.63 -2.09
CA THR A 58 -8.46 -13.74 -2.94
C THR A 58 -7.41 -14.11 -3.98
N GLN A 59 -7.48 -15.34 -4.51
CA GLN A 59 -6.67 -15.78 -5.65
C GLN A 59 -6.83 -14.84 -6.85
N THR A 60 -8.06 -14.38 -7.11
CA THR A 60 -8.36 -13.47 -8.23
C THR A 60 -7.62 -12.14 -8.08
N LEU A 61 -7.59 -11.56 -6.88
CA LEU A 61 -6.81 -10.35 -6.61
C LEU A 61 -5.31 -10.58 -6.81
N LEU A 62 -4.80 -11.70 -6.30
CA LEU A 62 -3.41 -12.06 -6.49
C LEU A 62 -3.06 -12.32 -7.96
N ASP A 63 -3.93 -12.96 -8.72
CA ASP A 63 -3.70 -13.23 -10.15
C ASP A 63 -3.58 -11.92 -10.96
N ARG A 64 -4.39 -10.91 -10.66
CA ARG A 64 -4.39 -9.60 -11.33
C ARG A 64 -3.23 -8.69 -10.92
N ALA A 65 -2.74 -8.80 -9.69
CA ALA A 65 -1.72 -7.92 -9.17
C ALA A 65 -0.37 -8.12 -9.89
N GLY A 66 0.25 -7.06 -10.34
CA GLY A 66 1.62 -7.06 -10.84
C GLY A 66 2.65 -7.16 -9.72
N VAL A 67 2.41 -6.45 -8.61
CA VAL A 67 3.18 -6.47 -7.37
C VAL A 67 2.23 -6.52 -6.18
N VAL A 68 2.58 -7.25 -5.15
CA VAL A 68 1.85 -7.33 -3.89
C VAL A 68 2.75 -6.79 -2.78
N LEU A 69 2.32 -5.71 -2.15
CA LEU A 69 3.05 -5.10 -1.03
C LEU A 69 2.41 -5.50 0.28
N VAL A 70 3.20 -6.02 1.18
CA VAL A 70 2.77 -6.40 2.54
C VAL A 70 3.50 -5.55 3.58
N MET A 71 2.86 -5.37 4.74
CA MET A 71 3.42 -4.56 5.82
C MET A 71 4.32 -5.39 6.74
N GLU A 72 4.02 -6.67 6.90
CA GLU A 72 4.69 -7.56 7.84
C GLU A 72 5.07 -8.89 7.16
N GLU A 73 6.15 -9.49 7.63
CA GLU A 73 6.59 -10.82 7.17
C GLU A 73 5.53 -11.90 7.46
N ALA A 74 4.73 -11.72 8.49
CA ALA A 74 3.59 -12.58 8.78
C ALA A 74 2.57 -12.63 7.64
N HIS A 75 2.33 -11.49 6.96
CA HIS A 75 1.45 -11.42 5.79
C HIS A 75 2.05 -12.18 4.61
N ARG A 76 3.35 -12.08 4.37
CA ARG A 76 4.05 -12.84 3.32
C ARG A 76 3.92 -14.35 3.57
N ARG A 77 4.11 -14.79 4.82
CA ARG A 77 3.92 -16.19 5.21
C ARG A 77 2.49 -16.68 4.95
N SER A 78 1.50 -15.88 5.26
CA SER A 78 0.10 -16.22 5.01
C SER A 78 -0.16 -16.40 3.51
N ILE A 79 0.40 -15.54 2.67
CA ILE A 79 0.30 -15.68 1.20
C ILE A 79 1.05 -16.92 0.71
N PHE A 80 2.17 -17.29 1.33
CA PHE A 80 2.87 -18.53 1.02
C PHE A 80 1.97 -19.76 1.17
N TYR A 81 1.22 -19.84 2.26
CA TYR A 81 0.29 -20.96 2.49
C TYR A 81 -0.96 -20.89 1.60
N LEU A 82 -1.44 -19.69 1.32
CA LEU A 82 -2.66 -19.49 0.53
C LEU A 82 -2.41 -19.65 -0.97
N ALA A 83 -1.31 -19.12 -1.48
CA ALA A 83 -1.03 -18.97 -2.90
C ALA A 83 0.47 -18.92 -3.21
N PRO A 84 1.22 -20.03 -3.00
CA PRO A 84 2.69 -20.04 -3.09
C PRO A 84 3.22 -19.61 -4.48
N LYS A 85 2.44 -19.83 -5.54
CA LYS A 85 2.79 -19.41 -6.91
C LYS A 85 3.02 -17.90 -7.07
N HIS A 86 2.47 -17.09 -6.15
CA HIS A 86 2.53 -15.62 -6.21
C HIS A 86 3.69 -15.01 -5.41
N LEU A 87 4.46 -15.80 -4.66
CA LEU A 87 5.51 -15.28 -3.77
C LEU A 87 6.54 -14.38 -4.47
N ARG A 88 6.85 -14.64 -5.73
CA ARG A 88 7.85 -13.85 -6.47
C ARG A 88 7.48 -12.38 -6.67
N LYS A 89 6.20 -12.05 -6.53
CA LYS A 89 5.71 -10.68 -6.64
C LYS A 89 5.30 -10.06 -5.31
N VAL A 90 5.54 -10.76 -4.19
CA VAL A 90 5.23 -10.28 -2.84
C VAL A 90 6.49 -9.68 -2.21
N LEU A 91 6.39 -8.43 -1.83
CA LEU A 91 7.46 -7.67 -1.19
C LEU A 91 6.94 -7.01 0.09
N LEU A 92 7.80 -6.89 1.10
CA LEU A 92 7.57 -5.91 2.16
C LEU A 92 7.61 -4.50 1.56
N LEU A 93 6.78 -3.60 2.05
CA LEU A 93 6.83 -2.19 1.62
C LEU A 93 8.24 -1.60 1.82
N THR A 94 8.90 -1.95 2.92
CA THR A 94 10.27 -1.53 3.24
C THR A 94 11.32 -2.02 2.25
N GLU A 95 11.11 -3.18 1.62
CA GLU A 95 12.04 -3.71 0.61
C GLU A 95 12.11 -2.83 -0.65
N LEU A 96 11.08 -2.04 -0.94
CA LEU A 96 11.13 -1.09 -2.05
C LEU A 96 12.22 -0.02 -1.87
N SER A 97 12.55 0.32 -0.63
CA SER A 97 13.60 1.27 -0.28
C SER A 97 14.88 0.62 0.27
N GLY A 98 15.00 -0.72 0.15
CA GLY A 98 16.18 -1.45 0.59
C GLY A 98 16.17 -1.88 2.07
N GLY A 99 15.06 -1.67 2.79
CA GLY A 99 14.85 -2.17 4.15
C GLY A 99 14.31 -3.60 4.16
N HIS A 100 14.17 -4.16 5.36
CA HIS A 100 13.62 -5.51 5.58
C HIS A 100 12.75 -5.60 6.83
N ASP A 101 12.47 -4.46 7.47
CA ASP A 101 11.71 -4.40 8.70
C ASP A 101 10.20 -4.38 8.41
N ASP A 102 9.42 -4.86 9.36
CA ASP A 102 7.96 -4.75 9.33
C ASP A 102 7.53 -3.29 9.55
N VAL A 103 6.35 -2.94 9.03
CA VAL A 103 5.62 -1.74 9.40
C VAL A 103 4.53 -2.14 10.36
N ASP A 104 4.65 -1.70 11.61
CA ASP A 104 3.72 -2.06 12.68
C ASP A 104 2.29 -1.57 12.41
N ASP A 105 1.30 -2.40 12.78
CA ASP A 105 -0.11 -2.02 12.70
C ASP A 105 -0.49 -1.17 13.92
N PRO A 106 -0.92 0.09 13.75
CA PRO A 106 -1.34 0.96 14.84
C PRO A 106 -2.72 0.59 15.43
N TYR A 107 -3.42 -0.38 14.84
CA TYR A 107 -4.79 -0.72 15.23
C TYR A 107 -4.89 -1.10 16.72
N GLY A 108 -5.88 -0.51 17.40
CA GLY A 108 -6.09 -0.71 18.83
C GLY A 108 -5.15 0.09 19.76
N GLY A 109 -4.21 0.83 19.18
CA GLY A 109 -3.35 1.76 19.90
C GLY A 109 -3.87 3.20 19.88
N PRO A 110 -3.12 4.14 20.47
CA PRO A 110 -3.49 5.56 20.49
C PRO A 110 -3.33 6.20 19.11
N ILE A 111 -4.00 7.33 18.89
CA ILE A 111 -4.00 8.06 17.61
C ILE A 111 -2.58 8.48 17.16
N GLU A 112 -1.67 8.72 18.10
CA GLU A 112 -0.26 9.02 17.84
C GLU A 112 0.42 7.89 17.06
N GLY A 113 0.04 6.63 17.31
CA GLY A 113 0.50 5.48 16.56
C GLY A 113 0.10 5.56 15.08
N TYR A 114 -1.14 5.95 14.81
CA TYR A 114 -1.61 6.17 13.43
C TYR A 114 -0.91 7.33 12.73
N VAL A 115 -0.64 8.42 13.46
CA VAL A 115 0.15 9.54 12.92
C VAL A 115 1.56 9.10 12.55
N ASN A 116 2.23 8.39 13.45
CA ASN A 116 3.60 7.89 13.21
C ASN A 116 3.64 6.91 12.04
N THR A 117 2.69 5.98 11.98
CA THR A 117 2.57 5.03 10.85
C THR A 117 2.31 5.76 9.54
N ALA A 118 1.46 6.79 9.52
CA ALA A 118 1.23 7.58 8.31
C ALA A 118 2.51 8.26 7.81
N VAL A 119 3.28 8.88 8.70
CA VAL A 119 4.59 9.49 8.37
C VAL A 119 5.57 8.45 7.82
N GLN A 120 5.66 7.29 8.48
CA GLN A 120 6.51 6.19 8.02
C GLN A 120 6.11 5.69 6.64
N LEU A 121 4.82 5.47 6.41
CA LEU A 121 4.29 5.02 5.12
C LEU A 121 4.56 6.03 4.01
N GLU A 122 4.36 7.31 4.26
CA GLU A 122 4.68 8.39 3.29
C GLU A 122 6.15 8.34 2.87
N ALA A 123 7.07 8.24 3.83
CA ALA A 123 8.49 8.16 3.56
C ALA A 123 8.88 6.90 2.78
N LEU A 124 8.33 5.73 3.14
CA LEU A 124 8.59 4.47 2.46
C LEU A 124 8.05 4.46 1.03
N ILE A 125 6.85 5.00 0.83
CA ILE A 125 6.24 5.12 -0.51
C ILE A 125 7.09 6.04 -1.38
N GLU A 126 7.45 7.21 -0.89
CA GLU A 126 8.28 8.16 -1.66
C GLU A 126 9.61 7.55 -2.07
N ALA A 127 10.31 6.91 -1.13
CA ALA A 127 11.59 6.27 -1.40
C ALA A 127 11.49 5.03 -2.30
N GLY A 128 10.40 4.27 -2.18
CA GLY A 128 10.21 2.99 -2.88
C GLY A 128 9.54 3.11 -4.25
N LEU A 129 8.90 4.24 -4.54
CA LEU A 129 8.09 4.41 -5.75
C LEU A 129 8.86 4.20 -7.06
N PRO A 130 10.10 4.71 -7.24
CA PRO A 130 10.86 4.46 -8.47
C PRO A 130 11.07 2.97 -8.75
N ARG A 131 11.38 2.19 -7.72
CA ARG A 131 11.55 0.72 -7.84
C ARG A 131 10.24 0.03 -8.15
N LEU A 132 9.15 0.45 -7.50
CA LEU A 132 7.82 -0.09 -7.77
C LEU A 132 7.40 0.12 -9.22
N LEU A 133 7.54 1.33 -9.74
CA LEU A 133 7.20 1.67 -11.12
C LEU A 133 8.06 0.87 -12.12
N HIS A 134 9.35 0.74 -11.85
CA HIS A 134 10.25 -0.09 -12.66
C HIS A 134 9.79 -1.55 -12.69
N GLN A 135 9.40 -2.13 -11.55
CA GLN A 135 8.91 -3.52 -11.48
C GLN A 135 7.58 -3.72 -12.23
N LEU A 136 6.74 -2.68 -12.26
CA LEU A 136 5.48 -2.68 -13.01
C LEU A 136 5.67 -2.40 -14.50
N GLY A 137 6.88 -2.04 -14.94
CA GLY A 137 7.14 -1.66 -16.32
C GLY A 137 6.55 -0.29 -16.71
N VAL A 138 6.30 0.57 -15.72
CA VAL A 138 5.76 1.91 -15.89
C VAL A 138 6.90 2.91 -15.91
N ALA A 139 7.06 3.61 -17.04
CA ALA A 139 7.99 4.72 -17.11
C ALA A 139 7.35 5.95 -16.44
N PRO A 140 8.05 6.65 -15.52
CA PRO A 140 7.59 7.95 -15.07
C PRO A 140 7.47 8.86 -16.30
N LEU A 141 6.37 9.65 -16.35
CA LEU A 141 6.25 10.67 -17.37
C LEU A 141 7.50 11.55 -17.32
N ALA A 142 8.17 11.72 -18.45
CA ALA A 142 9.30 12.64 -18.53
C ALA A 142 8.79 14.00 -18.07
N THR A 143 9.30 14.48 -16.94
CA THR A 143 9.15 15.89 -16.61
C THR A 143 9.82 16.63 -17.72
N ASP A 144 9.02 17.29 -18.57
CA ASP A 144 9.54 18.23 -19.56
C ASP A 144 10.39 19.25 -18.78
N SER A 145 11.68 19.03 -18.76
CA SER A 145 12.62 20.04 -18.33
C SER A 145 12.58 21.11 -19.42
N ALA A 146 11.58 21.96 -19.33
CA ALA A 146 11.62 23.23 -20.07
C ALA A 146 12.82 24.01 -19.56
N ILE A 147 13.81 24.03 -20.38
CA ILE A 147 14.96 24.91 -20.26
C ILE A 147 14.48 26.36 -20.41
#